data_f034bbb05ac53c4bdb9c9bbbc8578879
#
_entry.id   f034bbb05ac53c4bdb9c9bbbc8578879
#
_cell.length_a   1.000
_cell.length_b   1.000
_cell.length_c   1.000
_cell.angle_alpha   90.00
_cell.angle_beta   90.00
_cell.angle_gamma   90.00
#
_symmetry.space_group_name_H-M   'P 1'
#
loop_
_entity.id
_entity.type
_entity.pdbx_description
1 polymer ?
#
loop_
_entity_poly.entity_id
_entity_poly.type
_entity_poly.pdbx_seq_one_letter_code
_entity_poly.pdbx_strand_id
1 'polypeptide(L)'
;MHRVAITVLASSALLFAADTFTKRQREFWSLQKVAEQNPPVVRDTAWVRNPIDQFILAKLDAKNVKPGPPADKITLLRRATFDLIGLPPTSEEVDAFLADQSPRAFEKVVDRLLGSPQYGERWGRHWLDLARFAESEGFKSDEPRPNAWRYRDYVIQSFNADKPYDRFVQEQIAGDELWPDSPEARVATAFSRHYPDESNARNLQQRRQEILDDITDTTGAVFMGLTYGCARCHNHKFDPILQADYYKLQAFFANTAADDHIPMLTADQLAGYQHRKAEWEQATSGVRAQIGALLQP
;
A
#
# COMPACT_ATOMS: atom_id res chain seq x y z
N MET A 1 -28.26 -61.45 -32.90
CA MET A 1 -28.26 -60.07 -32.34
C MET A 1 -27.42 -60.10 -31.05
N HIS A 2 -26.15 -59.75 -31.15
CA HIS A 2 -25.25 -59.70 -29.97
C HIS A 2 -25.13 -58.24 -29.56
N ARG A 3 -25.58 -57.94 -28.34
CA ARG A 3 -25.36 -56.62 -27.73
C ARG A 3 -23.98 -56.63 -27.05
N VAL A 4 -23.07 -55.86 -27.61
CA VAL A 4 -21.77 -55.56 -27.02
C VAL A 4 -21.99 -54.42 -26.02
N ALA A 5 -21.86 -54.71 -24.72
CA ALA A 5 -21.83 -53.71 -23.67
C ALA A 5 -20.43 -53.08 -23.59
N ILE A 6 -20.30 -51.83 -23.99
CA ILE A 6 -19.07 -51.06 -23.82
C ILE A 6 -19.09 -50.50 -22.40
N THR A 7 -18.31 -51.09 -21.50
CA THR A 7 -18.06 -50.56 -20.15
C THR A 7 -16.99 -49.49 -20.27
N VAL A 8 -17.40 -48.22 -20.21
CA VAL A 8 -16.47 -47.09 -20.08
C VAL A 8 -16.01 -47.04 -18.61
N LEU A 9 -14.81 -47.50 -18.35
CA LEU A 9 -14.10 -47.27 -17.10
C LEU A 9 -13.65 -45.82 -17.08
N ALA A 10 -14.42 -44.95 -16.43
CA ALA A 10 -13.97 -43.63 -16.06
C ALA A 10 -12.92 -43.74 -14.95
N SER A 11 -11.65 -43.83 -15.32
CA SER A 11 -10.54 -43.69 -14.40
C SER A 11 -10.49 -42.22 -13.95
N SER A 12 -11.17 -41.96 -12.85
CA SER A 12 -10.95 -40.70 -12.08
C SER A 12 -9.55 -40.78 -11.49
N ALA A 13 -8.56 -40.40 -12.27
CA ALA A 13 -7.25 -40.07 -11.74
C ALA A 13 -7.44 -38.81 -10.87
N LEU A 14 -7.62 -39.03 -9.58
CA LEU A 14 -7.36 -38.04 -8.55
C LEU A 14 -5.88 -37.63 -8.73
N LEU A 15 -5.65 -36.60 -9.54
CA LEU A 15 -4.40 -35.85 -9.56
C LEU A 15 -4.28 -35.21 -8.18
N PHE A 16 -3.78 -35.97 -7.20
CA PHE A 16 -3.10 -35.41 -6.07
C PHE A 16 -1.99 -34.54 -6.70
N ALA A 17 -2.17 -33.24 -6.67
CA ALA A 17 -1.10 -32.32 -7.04
C ALA A 17 0.10 -32.72 -6.17
N ALA A 18 1.07 -33.39 -6.79
CA ALA A 18 2.30 -33.75 -6.11
C ALA A 18 2.84 -32.45 -5.52
N ASP A 19 3.19 -32.52 -4.26
CA ASP A 19 3.75 -31.41 -3.51
C ASP A 19 4.96 -30.87 -4.27
N THR A 20 4.74 -29.80 -5.05
CA THR A 20 5.70 -29.27 -6.03
C THR A 20 6.85 -28.52 -5.37
N PHE A 21 6.76 -28.30 -4.05
CA PHE A 21 7.77 -27.58 -3.31
C PHE A 21 8.66 -28.48 -2.47
N THR A 22 9.94 -28.22 -2.51
CA THR A 22 10.93 -28.89 -1.67
C THR A 22 10.72 -28.52 -0.20
N LYS A 23 11.15 -29.41 0.70
CA LYS A 23 11.16 -29.16 2.15
C LYS A 23 11.88 -27.83 2.48
N ARG A 24 13.03 -27.57 1.82
CA ARG A 24 13.80 -26.33 2.00
C ARG A 24 13.00 -25.07 1.66
N GLN A 25 12.21 -25.08 0.59
CA GLN A 25 11.36 -23.95 0.21
C GLN A 25 10.24 -23.72 1.23
N ARG A 26 9.61 -24.76 1.72
CA ARG A 26 8.55 -24.65 2.74
C ARG A 26 9.06 -24.21 4.10
N GLU A 27 10.24 -24.63 4.49
CA GLU A 27 10.87 -24.31 5.77
C GLU A 27 11.73 -23.04 5.72
N PHE A 28 11.70 -22.31 4.60
CA PHE A 28 12.45 -21.08 4.51
C PHE A 28 11.96 -20.07 5.56
N TRP A 29 12.89 -19.46 6.27
CA TRP A 29 12.60 -18.71 7.49
C TRP A 29 11.56 -17.58 7.31
N SER A 30 11.58 -16.86 6.17
CA SER A 30 10.65 -15.77 5.91
C SER A 30 9.22 -16.23 5.59
N LEU A 31 9.01 -17.52 5.32
CA LEU A 31 7.69 -18.12 5.05
C LEU A 31 7.10 -18.84 6.28
N GLN A 32 7.84 -18.84 7.39
CA GLN A 32 7.35 -19.39 8.65
C GLN A 32 6.51 -18.36 9.40
N LYS A 33 5.55 -18.84 10.19
CA LYS A 33 4.81 -17.96 11.09
C LYS A 33 5.78 -17.24 12.01
N VAL A 34 5.55 -15.95 12.19
CA VAL A 34 6.29 -15.16 13.18
C VAL A 34 6.05 -15.78 14.56
N ALA A 35 7.13 -16.11 15.24
CA ALA A 35 7.12 -16.65 16.60
C ALA A 35 7.83 -15.70 17.53
N GLU A 36 7.37 -15.63 18.77
CA GLU A 36 8.03 -14.87 19.81
C GLU A 36 9.45 -15.42 20.03
N GLN A 37 10.41 -14.49 20.00
CA GLN A 37 11.81 -14.82 20.19
C GLN A 37 12.29 -14.29 21.55
N ASN A 38 12.88 -15.16 22.37
CA ASN A 38 13.51 -14.73 23.60
C ASN A 38 14.75 -13.90 23.30
N PRO A 39 14.90 -12.68 23.83
CA PRO A 39 16.10 -11.90 23.66
C PRO A 39 17.33 -12.65 24.18
N PRO A 40 18.45 -12.65 23.44
CA PRO A 40 19.66 -13.35 23.85
C PRO A 40 20.31 -12.71 25.09
N VAL A 41 20.97 -13.54 25.90
CA VAL A 41 21.78 -13.06 27.00
C VAL A 41 23.03 -12.37 26.43
N VAL A 42 23.33 -11.17 26.92
CA VAL A 42 24.45 -10.34 26.50
C VAL A 42 25.38 -9.99 27.67
N ARG A 43 26.63 -9.63 27.39
CA ARG A 43 27.64 -9.34 28.41
C ARG A 43 27.41 -8.00 29.09
N ASP A 44 27.17 -6.96 28.31
CA ASP A 44 26.97 -5.59 28.80
C ASP A 44 25.46 -5.27 28.87
N THR A 45 24.85 -5.64 30.01
CA THR A 45 23.44 -5.36 30.27
C THR A 45 23.17 -3.88 30.56
N ALA A 46 24.18 -3.10 30.90
CA ALA A 46 24.04 -1.66 31.18
C ALA A 46 23.80 -0.84 29.89
N TRP A 47 24.26 -1.34 28.74
CA TRP A 47 24.01 -0.72 27.46
C TRP A 47 22.58 -0.93 26.95
N VAL A 48 21.92 -2.01 27.39
CA VAL A 48 20.59 -2.45 26.92
C VAL A 48 19.52 -1.54 27.47
N ARG A 49 18.66 -0.98 26.60
CA ARG A 49 17.48 -0.19 26.94
C ARG A 49 16.18 -0.91 26.61
N ASN A 50 16.19 -1.78 25.60
CA ASN A 50 15.05 -2.56 25.15
C ASN A 50 15.50 -3.92 24.58
N PRO A 51 14.59 -4.87 24.31
CA PRO A 51 14.95 -6.20 23.77
C PRO A 51 15.69 -6.17 22.43
N ILE A 52 15.48 -5.16 21.58
CA ILE A 52 16.16 -5.02 20.28
C ILE A 52 17.66 -4.85 20.49
N ASP A 53 18.04 -4.09 21.52
CA ASP A 53 19.44 -3.85 21.88
C ASP A 53 20.17 -5.17 22.21
N GLN A 54 19.49 -6.13 22.84
CA GLN A 54 20.07 -7.44 23.15
C GLN A 54 20.41 -8.23 21.88
N PHE A 55 19.52 -8.20 20.86
CA PHE A 55 19.79 -8.83 19.57
C PHE A 55 20.96 -8.17 18.82
N ILE A 56 21.05 -6.83 18.90
CA ILE A 56 22.16 -6.08 18.29
C ILE A 56 23.47 -6.39 19.01
N LEU A 57 23.46 -6.29 20.35
CA LEU A 57 24.64 -6.46 21.16
C LEU A 57 25.19 -7.89 21.07
N ALA A 58 24.33 -8.92 21.04
CA ALA A 58 24.74 -10.29 20.84
C ALA A 58 25.51 -10.50 19.52
N LYS A 59 25.10 -9.81 18.44
CA LYS A 59 25.81 -9.85 17.15
C LYS A 59 27.14 -9.10 17.19
N LEU A 60 27.20 -8.00 17.92
CA LEU A 60 28.44 -7.26 18.15
C LEU A 60 29.44 -8.07 19.01
N ASP A 61 28.94 -8.67 20.09
CA ASP A 61 29.73 -9.55 20.96
C ASP A 61 30.32 -10.75 20.21
N ALA A 62 29.53 -11.37 19.32
CA ALA A 62 30.01 -12.49 18.50
C ALA A 62 31.15 -12.09 17.53
N LYS A 63 31.24 -10.82 17.18
CA LYS A 63 32.29 -10.27 16.30
C LYS A 63 33.39 -9.52 17.07
N ASN A 64 33.34 -9.51 18.42
CA ASN A 64 34.20 -8.72 19.29
C ASN A 64 34.24 -7.22 18.93
N VAL A 65 33.10 -6.66 18.52
CA VAL A 65 32.91 -5.24 18.23
C VAL A 65 32.16 -4.60 19.39
N LYS A 66 32.65 -3.46 19.88
CA LYS A 66 31.97 -2.67 20.90
C LYS A 66 31.03 -1.66 20.23
N PRO A 67 29.84 -1.38 20.83
CA PRO A 67 29.02 -0.26 20.39
C PRO A 67 29.76 1.06 20.51
N GLY A 68 29.48 2.01 19.62
CA GLY A 68 30.01 3.38 19.70
C GLY A 68 29.43 4.13 20.89
N PRO A 69 30.06 5.25 21.30
CA PRO A 69 29.50 6.10 22.35
C PRO A 69 28.15 6.69 21.92
N PRO A 70 27.30 7.04 22.88
CA PRO A 70 26.05 7.77 22.57
C PRO A 70 26.33 9.06 21.80
N ALA A 71 25.45 9.40 20.87
CA ALA A 71 25.51 10.67 20.15
C ALA A 71 25.27 11.86 21.11
N ASP A 72 25.91 12.99 20.85
CA ASP A 72 25.61 14.25 21.54
C ASP A 72 24.16 14.72 21.23
N LYS A 73 23.64 15.63 22.05
CA LYS A 73 22.24 16.10 21.94
C LYS A 73 21.93 16.71 20.56
N ILE A 74 22.84 17.50 19.98
CA ILE A 74 22.60 18.16 18.69
C ILE A 74 22.54 17.11 17.57
N THR A 75 23.49 16.18 17.56
CA THR A 75 23.53 15.08 16.60
C THR A 75 22.26 14.21 16.72
N LEU A 76 21.83 13.90 17.96
CA LEU A 76 20.65 13.10 18.21
C LEU A 76 19.36 13.80 17.71
N LEU A 77 19.20 15.09 18.05
CA LEU A 77 18.08 15.90 17.58
C LEU A 77 18.04 15.95 16.05
N ARG A 78 19.19 16.27 15.43
CA ARG A 78 19.29 16.32 13.96
C ARG A 78 18.88 15.01 13.29
N ARG A 79 19.34 13.87 13.81
CA ARG A 79 18.95 12.55 13.27
C ARG A 79 17.45 12.33 13.39
N ALA A 80 16.89 12.56 14.59
CA ALA A 80 15.47 12.35 14.82
C ALA A 80 14.58 13.22 13.92
N THR A 81 14.93 14.51 13.71
CA THR A 81 14.16 15.41 12.85
C THR A 81 14.23 14.99 11.38
N PHE A 82 15.41 14.65 10.85
CA PHE A 82 15.52 14.16 9.48
C PHE A 82 14.83 12.83 9.26
N ASP A 83 14.89 11.92 10.20
CA ASP A 83 14.26 10.60 10.08
C ASP A 83 12.73 10.71 10.16
N LEU A 84 12.20 11.49 11.10
CA LEU A 84 10.76 11.56 11.35
C LEU A 84 10.02 12.54 10.45
N ILE A 85 10.59 13.72 10.18
CA ILE A 85 9.91 14.77 9.40
C ILE A 85 10.65 15.22 8.14
N GLY A 86 11.86 14.73 7.90
CA GLY A 86 12.65 15.04 6.69
C GLY A 86 13.26 16.43 6.65
N LEU A 87 13.13 17.21 7.72
CA LEU A 87 13.59 18.60 7.82
C LEU A 87 14.68 18.74 8.90
N PRO A 88 15.58 19.73 8.80
CA PRO A 88 16.47 20.04 9.90
C PRO A 88 15.71 20.66 11.08
N PRO A 89 16.25 20.52 12.34
CA PRO A 89 15.70 21.26 13.46
C PRO A 89 15.95 22.77 13.29
N THR A 90 15.06 23.60 13.81
CA THR A 90 15.28 25.04 13.92
C THR A 90 16.28 25.37 15.02
N SER A 91 16.83 26.60 15.04
CA SER A 91 17.71 27.07 16.12
C SER A 91 17.01 27.05 17.48
N GLU A 92 15.75 27.45 17.52
CA GLU A 92 14.93 27.48 18.73
C GLU A 92 14.69 26.04 19.28
N GLU A 93 14.50 25.07 18.40
CA GLU A 93 14.35 23.66 18.78
C GLU A 93 15.67 23.09 19.33
N VAL A 94 16.80 23.48 18.77
CA VAL A 94 18.13 23.11 19.28
C VAL A 94 18.33 23.69 20.68
N ASP A 95 18.08 24.99 20.86
CA ASP A 95 18.26 25.66 22.13
C ASP A 95 17.34 25.08 23.22
N ALA A 96 16.07 24.86 22.89
CA ALA A 96 15.09 24.25 23.79
C ALA A 96 15.52 22.83 24.24
N PHE A 97 16.01 22.00 23.32
CA PHE A 97 16.47 20.65 23.64
C PHE A 97 17.75 20.66 24.47
N LEU A 98 18.69 21.57 24.18
CA LEU A 98 19.90 21.73 24.99
C LEU A 98 19.59 22.18 26.42
N ALA A 99 18.63 23.07 26.60
CA ALA A 99 18.18 23.56 27.90
C ALA A 99 17.39 22.51 28.72
N ASP A 100 16.69 21.56 28.08
CA ASP A 100 15.94 20.52 28.79
C ASP A 100 16.89 19.47 29.39
N GLN A 101 16.99 19.49 30.74
CA GLN A 101 17.80 18.55 31.51
C GLN A 101 16.97 17.37 32.05
N SER A 102 15.68 17.27 31.67
CA SER A 102 14.84 16.17 32.15
C SER A 102 15.27 14.82 31.61
N PRO A 103 15.05 13.72 32.32
CA PRO A 103 15.36 12.37 31.85
C PRO A 103 14.64 12.00 30.56
N ARG A 104 13.47 12.64 30.32
CA ARG A 104 12.62 12.40 29.15
C ARG A 104 12.77 13.45 28.05
N ALA A 105 13.83 14.26 28.07
CA ALA A 105 14.03 15.34 27.09
C ALA A 105 13.98 14.86 25.64
N PHE A 106 14.61 13.72 25.34
CA PHE A 106 14.59 13.17 23.97
C PHE A 106 13.25 12.54 23.58
N GLU A 107 12.56 11.88 24.52
CA GLU A 107 11.21 11.35 24.28
C GLU A 107 10.23 12.46 23.92
N LYS A 108 10.28 13.60 24.60
CA LYS A 108 9.45 14.78 24.27
C LYS A 108 9.70 15.30 22.85
N VAL A 109 10.96 15.28 22.39
CA VAL A 109 11.30 15.63 21.01
C VAL A 109 10.67 14.64 20.05
N VAL A 110 10.79 13.34 20.30
CA VAL A 110 10.21 12.29 19.46
C VAL A 110 8.69 12.40 19.40
N ASP A 111 8.02 12.56 20.55
CA ASP A 111 6.57 12.70 20.64
C ASP A 111 6.08 13.93 19.83
N ARG A 112 6.79 15.06 19.93
CA ARG A 112 6.49 16.26 19.17
C ARG A 112 6.64 16.03 17.66
N LEU A 113 7.70 15.36 17.23
CA LEU A 113 7.97 15.08 15.82
C LEU A 113 6.95 14.08 15.24
N LEU A 114 6.56 13.07 16.00
CA LEU A 114 5.50 12.12 15.60
C LEU A 114 4.13 12.80 15.50
N GLY A 115 3.85 13.81 16.33
CA GLY A 115 2.63 14.63 16.25
C GLY A 115 2.67 15.72 15.19
N SER A 116 3.75 15.85 14.40
CA SER A 116 3.90 16.86 13.36
C SER A 116 3.22 16.43 12.07
N PRO A 117 2.48 17.31 11.36
CA PRO A 117 1.92 17.02 10.03
C PRO A 117 2.98 16.54 9.01
N GLN A 118 4.21 17.03 9.12
CA GLN A 118 5.32 16.65 8.25
C GLN A 118 5.75 15.18 8.42
N TYR A 119 5.36 14.51 9.53
CA TYR A 119 5.59 13.08 9.69
C TYR A 119 4.91 12.28 8.56
N GLY A 120 3.63 12.55 8.31
CA GLY A 120 2.90 11.90 7.23
C GLY A 120 3.44 12.24 5.84
N GLU A 121 3.88 13.50 5.61
CA GLU A 121 4.51 13.88 4.34
C GLU A 121 5.82 13.10 4.13
N ARG A 122 6.65 12.99 5.17
CA ARG A 122 7.94 12.27 5.10
C ARG A 122 7.75 10.78 4.86
N TRP A 123 6.87 10.13 5.63
CA TRP A 123 6.68 8.67 5.58
C TRP A 123 5.73 8.26 4.47
N GLY A 124 4.75 9.10 4.15
CA GLY A 124 3.87 8.91 2.99
C GLY A 124 4.63 8.81 1.68
N ARG A 125 5.74 9.56 1.51
CA ARG A 125 6.61 9.46 0.34
C ARG A 125 7.11 8.04 0.10
N HIS A 126 7.57 7.34 1.15
CA HIS A 126 8.05 5.97 1.01
C HIS A 126 6.94 5.02 0.56
N TRP A 127 5.72 5.23 1.05
CA TRP A 127 4.58 4.45 0.60
C TRP A 127 4.17 4.78 -0.84
N LEU A 128 4.17 6.05 -1.20
CA LEU A 128 3.86 6.49 -2.57
C LEU A 128 4.83 5.92 -3.61
N ASP A 129 6.12 5.78 -3.26
CA ASP A 129 7.10 5.09 -4.10
C ASP A 129 6.72 3.62 -4.31
N LEU A 130 6.32 2.90 -3.25
CA LEU A 130 5.84 1.51 -3.36
C LEU A 130 4.55 1.40 -4.17
N ALA A 131 3.63 2.35 -4.00
CA ALA A 131 2.36 2.40 -4.72
C ALA A 131 2.52 2.85 -6.18
N ARG A 132 3.71 3.20 -6.64
CA ARG A 132 3.99 3.73 -8.00
C ARG A 132 3.23 5.03 -8.29
N PHE A 133 2.98 5.84 -7.26
CA PHE A 133 2.20 7.06 -7.39
C PHE A 133 2.73 7.95 -8.52
N ALA A 134 1.82 8.35 -9.41
CA ALA A 134 2.09 9.33 -10.46
C ALA A 134 0.84 10.19 -10.73
N GLU A 135 1.07 11.45 -11.10
CA GLU A 135 0.00 12.40 -11.44
C GLU A 135 -0.31 12.41 -12.95
N SER A 136 0.29 11.49 -13.70
CA SER A 136 0.04 11.26 -15.12
C SER A 136 0.01 9.77 -15.46
N GLU A 137 -0.47 9.42 -16.66
CA GLU A 137 -0.67 8.03 -17.09
C GLU A 137 0.62 7.37 -17.59
N GLY A 138 1.63 8.13 -17.93
CA GLY A 138 2.83 7.62 -18.59
C GLY A 138 2.60 7.31 -20.06
N PHE A 139 3.50 6.53 -20.66
CA PHE A 139 3.53 6.23 -22.10
C PHE A 139 3.60 7.49 -22.99
N LYS A 140 3.09 7.38 -24.23
CA LYS A 140 3.24 8.46 -25.23
C LYS A 140 2.27 9.62 -25.02
N SER A 141 1.05 9.32 -24.58
CA SER A 141 0.03 10.35 -24.36
C SER A 141 0.26 11.11 -23.05
N ASP A 142 0.72 10.40 -22.03
CA ASP A 142 1.02 10.92 -20.70
C ASP A 142 -0.06 11.87 -20.16
N GLU A 143 -1.31 11.46 -20.32
CA GLU A 143 -2.46 12.24 -19.89
C GLU A 143 -2.43 12.50 -18.37
N PRO A 144 -2.78 13.71 -17.91
CA PRO A 144 -2.79 14.03 -16.50
C PRO A 144 -3.89 13.27 -15.74
N ARG A 145 -3.61 12.90 -14.47
CA ARG A 145 -4.57 12.31 -13.53
C ARG A 145 -5.02 13.37 -12.52
N PRO A 146 -6.05 14.14 -12.80
CA PRO A 146 -6.41 15.33 -12.02
C PRO A 146 -6.86 15.00 -10.59
N ASN A 147 -7.20 13.76 -10.28
CA ASN A 147 -7.64 13.29 -8.96
C ASN A 147 -6.57 12.50 -8.19
N ALA A 148 -5.38 12.26 -8.76
CA ALA A 148 -4.33 11.46 -8.13
C ALA A 148 -3.90 12.01 -6.75
N TRP A 149 -3.87 13.33 -6.58
CA TRP A 149 -3.55 14.00 -5.31
C TRP A 149 -4.39 13.52 -4.13
N ARG A 150 -5.62 13.04 -4.35
CA ARG A 150 -6.50 12.53 -3.28
C ARG A 150 -5.90 11.30 -2.62
N TYR A 151 -5.32 10.39 -3.40
CA TYR A 151 -4.63 9.23 -2.87
C TYR A 151 -3.37 9.61 -2.10
N ARG A 152 -2.57 10.55 -2.60
CA ARG A 152 -1.42 11.09 -1.87
C ARG A 152 -1.85 11.63 -0.50
N ASP A 153 -2.89 12.45 -0.48
CA ASP A 153 -3.39 13.05 0.76
C ASP A 153 -3.96 11.99 1.72
N TYR A 154 -4.66 10.98 1.19
CA TYR A 154 -5.08 9.81 1.98
C TYR A 154 -3.91 9.11 2.66
N VAL A 155 -2.82 8.87 1.93
CA VAL A 155 -1.62 8.23 2.47
C VAL A 155 -1.01 9.09 3.57
N ILE A 156 -0.81 10.39 3.34
CA ILE A 156 -0.26 11.34 4.33
C ILE A 156 -1.13 11.36 5.60
N GLN A 157 -2.44 11.46 5.45
CA GLN A 157 -3.38 11.47 6.57
C GLN A 157 -3.38 10.14 7.32
N SER A 158 -3.25 9.00 6.63
CA SER A 158 -3.17 7.68 7.26
C SER A 158 -1.95 7.54 8.16
N PHE A 159 -0.78 8.04 7.74
CA PHE A 159 0.42 8.08 8.59
C PHE A 159 0.26 9.03 9.78
N ASN A 160 -0.27 10.23 9.57
CA ASN A 160 -0.50 11.20 10.64
C ASN A 160 -1.55 10.75 11.68
N ALA A 161 -2.50 9.92 11.25
CA ALA A 161 -3.52 9.35 12.12
C ALA A 161 -3.09 8.03 12.78
N ASP A 162 -1.87 7.56 12.54
CA ASP A 162 -1.39 6.25 13.00
C ASP A 162 -2.39 5.13 12.66
N LYS A 163 -2.91 5.17 11.41
CA LYS A 163 -3.92 4.19 10.95
C LYS A 163 -3.38 2.76 11.10
N PRO A 164 -4.12 1.83 11.74
CA PRO A 164 -3.71 0.43 11.82
C PRO A 164 -3.38 -0.15 10.44
N TYR A 165 -2.24 -0.85 10.33
CA TYR A 165 -1.71 -1.31 9.05
C TYR A 165 -2.65 -2.28 8.32
N ASP A 166 -3.34 -3.16 9.06
CA ASP A 166 -4.34 -4.07 8.50
C ASP A 166 -5.49 -3.30 7.85
N ARG A 167 -5.98 -2.24 8.51
CA ARG A 167 -7.00 -1.36 7.96
C ARG A 167 -6.50 -0.62 6.71
N PHE A 168 -5.28 -0.10 6.77
CA PHE A 168 -4.64 0.60 5.66
C PHE A 168 -4.49 -0.29 4.42
N VAL A 169 -4.12 -1.58 4.60
CA VAL A 169 -4.03 -2.57 3.52
C VAL A 169 -5.41 -2.88 2.94
N GLN A 170 -6.40 -3.17 3.81
CA GLN A 170 -7.75 -3.53 3.37
C GLN A 170 -8.42 -2.40 2.58
N GLU A 171 -8.25 -1.15 2.99
CA GLU A 171 -8.78 0.01 2.28
C GLU A 171 -8.18 0.14 0.87
N GLN A 172 -6.91 -0.14 0.69
CA GLN A 172 -6.24 -0.03 -0.61
C GLN A 172 -6.58 -1.17 -1.57
N ILE A 173 -6.86 -2.37 -1.06
CA ILE A 173 -7.16 -3.54 -1.89
C ILE A 173 -8.66 -3.63 -2.22
N ALA A 174 -9.53 -3.34 -1.26
CA ALA A 174 -10.97 -3.58 -1.34
C ALA A 174 -11.79 -2.56 -0.54
N GLY A 175 -11.35 -1.31 -0.46
CA GLY A 175 -12.01 -0.28 0.34
C GLY A 175 -13.41 0.04 -0.14
N ASP A 176 -13.65 0.02 -1.43
CA ASP A 176 -14.94 0.23 -2.07
C ASP A 176 -15.95 -0.90 -1.78
N GLU A 177 -15.47 -2.12 -1.64
CA GLU A 177 -16.29 -3.29 -1.30
C GLU A 177 -16.57 -3.39 0.21
N LEU A 178 -15.56 -3.16 1.04
CA LEU A 178 -15.68 -3.32 2.50
C LEU A 178 -16.37 -2.12 3.17
N TRP A 179 -16.18 -0.92 2.61
CA TRP A 179 -16.74 0.32 3.16
C TRP A 179 -17.31 1.21 2.03
N PRO A 180 -18.37 0.77 1.34
CA PRO A 180 -18.92 1.45 0.16
C PRO A 180 -19.39 2.88 0.43
N ASP A 181 -19.73 3.22 1.67
CA ASP A 181 -20.17 4.55 2.06
C ASP A 181 -19.06 5.47 2.54
N SER A 182 -17.78 4.98 2.56
CA SER A 182 -16.64 5.76 2.97
C SER A 182 -15.91 6.36 1.76
N PRO A 183 -15.95 7.68 1.56
CA PRO A 183 -15.17 8.33 0.50
C PRO A 183 -13.66 8.08 0.65
N GLU A 184 -13.16 8.04 1.89
CA GLU A 184 -11.76 7.78 2.20
C GLU A 184 -11.33 6.38 1.74
N ALA A 185 -12.12 5.35 2.06
CA ALA A 185 -11.85 3.97 1.65
C ALA A 185 -11.91 3.81 0.12
N ARG A 186 -12.80 4.53 -0.57
CA ARG A 186 -12.82 4.58 -2.03
C ARG A 186 -11.58 5.24 -2.62
N VAL A 187 -11.13 6.36 -2.04
CA VAL A 187 -9.87 7.00 -2.46
C VAL A 187 -8.68 6.06 -2.29
N ALA A 188 -8.66 5.26 -1.23
CA ALA A 188 -7.60 4.30 -0.96
C ALA A 188 -7.44 3.27 -2.09
N THR A 189 -8.52 2.84 -2.75
CA THR A 189 -8.46 1.87 -3.87
C THR A 189 -7.72 2.39 -5.09
N ALA A 190 -7.40 3.69 -5.15
CA ALA A 190 -6.54 4.25 -6.18
C ALA A 190 -5.11 3.66 -6.15
N PHE A 191 -4.70 2.93 -5.10
CA PHE A 191 -3.52 2.07 -5.13
C PHE A 191 -3.48 1.21 -6.38
N SER A 192 -4.61 0.61 -6.76
CA SER A 192 -4.74 -0.21 -7.95
C SER A 192 -4.80 0.59 -9.26
N ARG A 193 -4.92 1.94 -9.21
CA ARG A 193 -5.02 2.82 -10.38
C ARG A 193 -3.67 3.36 -10.88
N HIS A 194 -2.58 3.18 -10.13
CA HIS A 194 -1.27 3.78 -10.44
C HIS A 194 -0.46 3.00 -11.49
N TYR A 195 -1.06 2.03 -12.19
CA TYR A 195 -0.42 1.39 -13.34
C TYR A 195 -0.19 2.41 -14.46
N PRO A 196 0.90 2.25 -15.26
CA PRO A 196 1.04 3.01 -16.50
C PRO A 196 -0.09 2.66 -17.46
N ASP A 197 -0.76 3.65 -18.02
CA ASP A 197 -1.92 3.42 -18.88
C ASP A 197 -1.75 4.07 -20.26
N GLU A 198 -2.03 3.33 -21.33
CA GLU A 198 -2.11 3.88 -22.67
C GLU A 198 -3.58 4.04 -23.08
N SER A 199 -4.16 5.20 -22.73
CA SER A 199 -5.59 5.49 -22.94
C SER A 199 -6.02 5.36 -24.41
N ASN A 200 -5.09 5.55 -25.36
CA ASN A 200 -5.31 5.43 -26.80
C ASN A 200 -4.86 4.08 -27.41
N ALA A 201 -4.68 3.04 -26.60
CA ALA A 201 -4.28 1.72 -27.08
C ALA A 201 -5.28 1.14 -28.09
N ARG A 202 -4.78 0.61 -29.20
CA ARG A 202 -5.61 -0.03 -30.23
C ARG A 202 -6.08 -1.43 -29.81
N ASN A 203 -5.25 -2.17 -29.07
CA ASN A 203 -5.56 -3.50 -28.58
C ASN A 203 -6.04 -3.43 -27.12
N LEU A 204 -7.36 -3.35 -26.95
CA LEU A 204 -7.99 -3.22 -25.63
C LEU A 204 -7.83 -4.48 -24.77
N GLN A 205 -7.72 -5.67 -25.37
CA GLN A 205 -7.50 -6.90 -24.61
C GLN A 205 -6.09 -6.92 -24.04
N GLN A 206 -5.10 -6.56 -24.82
CA GLN A 206 -3.71 -6.46 -24.36
C GLN A 206 -3.59 -5.40 -23.28
N ARG A 207 -4.15 -4.21 -23.48
CA ARG A 207 -4.18 -3.16 -22.46
C ARG A 207 -4.80 -3.66 -21.15
N ARG A 208 -5.93 -4.36 -21.23
CA ARG A 208 -6.57 -4.93 -20.04
C ARG A 208 -5.68 -5.93 -19.32
N GLN A 209 -4.99 -6.79 -20.07
CA GLN A 209 -4.07 -7.78 -19.48
C GLN A 209 -2.88 -7.09 -18.81
N GLU A 210 -2.30 -6.07 -19.43
CA GLU A 210 -1.19 -5.29 -18.87
C GLU A 210 -1.58 -4.60 -17.56
N ILE A 211 -2.79 -4.06 -17.46
CA ILE A 211 -3.36 -3.49 -16.23
C ILE A 211 -3.47 -4.56 -15.14
N LEU A 212 -4.04 -5.72 -15.45
CA LEU A 212 -4.18 -6.82 -14.49
C LEU A 212 -2.83 -7.36 -14.03
N ASP A 213 -1.86 -7.45 -14.93
CA ASP A 213 -0.50 -7.87 -14.61
C ASP A 213 0.16 -6.90 -13.64
N ASP A 214 0.07 -5.61 -13.90
CA ASP A 214 0.64 -4.58 -13.03
C ASP A 214 0.00 -4.58 -11.62
N ILE A 215 -1.32 -4.64 -11.51
CA ILE A 215 -2.03 -4.71 -10.22
C ILE A 215 -1.59 -5.96 -9.44
N THR A 216 -1.51 -7.13 -10.12
CA THR A 216 -1.14 -8.39 -9.49
C THR A 216 0.30 -8.37 -9.00
N ASP A 217 1.23 -7.95 -9.88
CA ASP A 217 2.66 -7.88 -9.57
C ASP A 217 2.93 -6.94 -8.40
N THR A 218 2.30 -5.77 -8.42
CA THR A 218 2.47 -4.76 -7.36
C THR A 218 1.86 -5.20 -6.05
N THR A 219 0.66 -5.79 -6.08
CA THR A 219 0.03 -6.33 -4.86
C THR A 219 0.94 -7.38 -4.20
N GLY A 220 1.49 -8.29 -5.00
CA GLY A 220 2.45 -9.29 -4.51
C GLY A 220 3.74 -8.67 -3.95
N ALA A 221 4.30 -7.70 -4.65
CA ALA A 221 5.55 -7.05 -4.24
C ALA A 221 5.37 -6.19 -2.98
N VAL A 222 4.32 -5.39 -2.90
CA VAL A 222 4.12 -4.42 -1.83
C VAL A 222 3.60 -5.07 -0.55
N PHE A 223 2.54 -5.88 -0.65
CA PHE A 223 1.89 -6.42 0.55
C PHE A 223 2.45 -7.76 1.02
N MET A 224 3.06 -8.54 0.14
CA MET A 224 3.64 -9.84 0.50
C MET A 224 5.19 -9.83 0.49
N GLY A 225 5.83 -8.80 -0.05
CA GLY A 225 7.29 -8.73 -0.18
C GLY A 225 7.86 -9.80 -1.12
N LEU A 226 7.07 -10.28 -2.10
CA LEU A 226 7.42 -11.36 -3.00
C LEU A 226 7.47 -10.86 -4.45
N THR A 227 8.47 -11.29 -5.21
CA THR A 227 8.61 -10.98 -6.65
C THR A 227 7.63 -11.80 -7.49
N TYR A 228 6.35 -11.53 -7.34
CA TYR A 228 5.25 -12.32 -7.87
C TYR A 228 5.23 -12.40 -9.40
N GLY A 229 5.65 -11.34 -10.08
CA GLY A 229 5.63 -11.22 -11.54
C GLY A 229 6.39 -12.30 -12.30
N CYS A 230 7.40 -12.95 -11.69
CA CYS A 230 8.08 -14.10 -12.30
C CYS A 230 7.12 -15.28 -12.55
N ALA A 231 6.11 -15.44 -11.67
CA ALA A 231 5.15 -16.52 -11.76
C ALA A 231 4.10 -16.33 -12.88
N ARG A 232 4.05 -15.18 -13.53
CA ARG A 232 3.19 -14.92 -14.69
C ARG A 232 3.43 -15.88 -15.86
N CYS A 233 4.70 -16.23 -16.14
CA CYS A 233 5.07 -17.05 -17.29
C CYS A 233 5.40 -18.51 -16.94
N HIS A 234 5.86 -18.77 -15.72
CA HIS A 234 6.25 -20.11 -15.23
C HIS A 234 6.24 -20.13 -13.71
N ASN A 235 6.28 -21.33 -13.09
CA ASN A 235 6.44 -21.41 -11.64
C ASN A 235 7.68 -20.65 -11.19
N HIS A 236 7.57 -19.89 -10.09
CA HIS A 236 8.68 -19.10 -9.57
C HIS A 236 9.93 -19.96 -9.32
N LYS A 237 11.10 -19.48 -9.70
CA LYS A 237 12.33 -20.29 -9.67
C LYS A 237 12.78 -20.62 -8.25
N PHE A 238 12.61 -19.70 -7.31
CA PHE A 238 13.15 -19.81 -5.95
C PHE A 238 12.05 -19.94 -4.90
N ASP A 239 11.02 -19.10 -5.01
CA ASP A 239 9.95 -19.05 -4.03
C ASP A 239 8.82 -20.05 -4.34
N PRO A 240 8.09 -20.52 -3.32
CA PRO A 240 7.01 -21.49 -3.51
C PRO A 240 5.74 -20.81 -4.08
N ILE A 241 5.83 -20.28 -5.28
CA ILE A 241 4.75 -19.61 -6.01
C ILE A 241 4.58 -20.33 -7.36
N LEU A 242 3.43 -20.91 -7.58
CA LEU A 242 3.09 -21.53 -8.86
C LEU A 242 2.55 -20.48 -9.82
N GLN A 243 2.70 -20.72 -11.13
CA GLN A 243 2.00 -19.95 -12.14
C GLN A 243 0.48 -19.92 -11.89
N ALA A 244 -0.09 -21.04 -11.48
CA ALA A 244 -1.50 -21.12 -11.12
C ALA A 244 -1.86 -20.17 -9.95
N ASP A 245 -0.97 -19.95 -8.99
CA ASP A 245 -1.22 -19.06 -7.86
C ASP A 245 -1.19 -17.58 -8.31
N TYR A 246 -0.34 -17.25 -9.29
CA TYR A 246 -0.35 -15.95 -9.93
C TYR A 246 -1.74 -15.61 -10.51
N TYR A 247 -2.28 -16.51 -11.32
CA TYR A 247 -3.58 -16.28 -11.97
C TYR A 247 -4.76 -16.38 -11.00
N LYS A 248 -4.63 -17.12 -9.90
CA LYS A 248 -5.63 -17.08 -8.81
C LYS A 248 -5.65 -15.71 -8.13
N LEU A 249 -4.48 -15.12 -7.84
CA LEU A 249 -4.42 -13.76 -7.30
C LEU A 249 -4.97 -12.75 -8.31
N GLN A 250 -4.58 -12.85 -9.59
CA GLN A 250 -5.11 -11.97 -10.65
C GLN A 250 -6.63 -12.03 -10.78
N ALA A 251 -7.23 -13.20 -10.55
CA ALA A 251 -8.68 -13.38 -10.67
C ALA A 251 -9.48 -12.51 -9.70
N PHE A 252 -8.93 -12.13 -8.54
CA PHE A 252 -9.58 -11.18 -7.63
C PHE A 252 -9.72 -9.79 -8.25
N PHE A 253 -8.84 -9.41 -9.16
CA PHE A 253 -8.85 -8.12 -9.83
C PHE A 253 -9.53 -8.16 -11.20
N ALA A 254 -10.06 -9.31 -11.62
CA ALA A 254 -10.63 -9.48 -12.97
C ALA A 254 -11.79 -8.52 -13.29
N ASN A 255 -12.53 -8.09 -12.28
CA ASN A 255 -13.65 -7.15 -12.42
C ASN A 255 -13.32 -5.72 -12.00
N THR A 256 -12.08 -5.46 -11.54
CA THR A 256 -11.65 -4.11 -11.15
C THR A 256 -11.54 -3.22 -12.38
N ALA A 257 -12.17 -2.06 -12.35
CA ALA A 257 -12.07 -1.03 -13.38
C ALA A 257 -11.87 0.34 -12.72
N ALA A 258 -11.04 1.17 -13.33
CA ALA A 258 -10.89 2.55 -12.88
C ALA A 258 -12.11 3.38 -13.29
N ASP A 259 -12.64 4.15 -12.35
CA ASP A 259 -13.68 5.15 -12.62
C ASP A 259 -13.35 6.45 -11.87
N ASP A 260 -12.87 7.44 -12.60
CA ASP A 260 -12.50 8.75 -12.07
C ASP A 260 -13.73 9.68 -11.85
N HIS A 261 -14.95 9.22 -12.16
CA HIS A 261 -16.19 10.00 -12.08
C HIS A 261 -17.08 9.66 -10.88
N ILE A 262 -16.65 8.72 -10.02
CA ILE A 262 -17.40 8.34 -8.83
C ILE A 262 -17.45 9.53 -7.86
N PRO A 263 -18.65 9.98 -7.43
CA PRO A 263 -18.77 11.07 -6.46
C PRO A 263 -18.12 10.68 -5.12
N MET A 264 -17.16 11.49 -4.66
CA MET A 264 -16.51 11.32 -3.35
C MET A 264 -17.23 12.13 -2.28
N LEU A 265 -18.51 11.83 -2.08
CA LEU A 265 -19.40 12.52 -1.12
C LEU A 265 -19.89 11.52 -0.07
N THR A 266 -20.02 11.98 1.18
CA THR A 266 -20.78 11.24 2.19
C THR A 266 -22.26 11.19 1.81
N ALA A 267 -23.03 10.28 2.39
CA ALA A 267 -24.47 10.19 2.15
C ALA A 267 -25.21 11.53 2.38
N ASP A 268 -24.86 12.25 3.46
CA ASP A 268 -25.45 13.56 3.77
C ASP A 268 -25.05 14.64 2.77
N GLN A 269 -23.77 14.64 2.35
CA GLN A 269 -23.30 15.58 1.32
C GLN A 269 -23.98 15.31 -0.02
N LEU A 270 -24.17 14.03 -0.37
CA LEU A 270 -24.88 13.63 -1.59
C LEU A 270 -26.34 14.06 -1.55
N ALA A 271 -27.05 13.84 -0.44
CA ALA A 271 -28.41 14.29 -0.25
C ALA A 271 -28.54 15.82 -0.38
N GLY A 272 -27.63 16.56 0.29
CA GLY A 272 -27.57 18.03 0.17
C GLY A 272 -27.26 18.52 -1.25
N TYR A 273 -26.39 17.82 -1.98
CA TYR A 273 -26.11 18.14 -3.38
C TYR A 273 -27.35 17.90 -4.26
N GLN A 274 -28.01 16.75 -4.11
CA GLN A 274 -29.22 16.41 -4.88
C GLN A 274 -30.34 17.42 -4.66
N HIS A 275 -30.53 17.86 -3.42
CA HIS A 275 -31.52 18.90 -3.09
C HIS A 275 -31.22 20.22 -3.82
N ARG A 276 -29.99 20.75 -3.68
CA ARG A 276 -29.58 21.99 -4.38
C ARG A 276 -29.63 21.86 -5.90
N LYS A 277 -29.31 20.67 -6.44
CA LYS A 277 -29.42 20.40 -7.87
C LYS A 277 -30.84 20.46 -8.35
N ALA A 278 -31.80 19.87 -7.62
CA ALA A 278 -33.21 19.91 -7.95
C ALA A 278 -33.77 21.35 -7.93
N GLU A 279 -33.40 22.14 -6.92
CA GLU A 279 -33.78 23.57 -6.85
C GLU A 279 -33.24 24.36 -8.05
N TRP A 280 -31.93 24.13 -8.40
CA TRP A 280 -31.35 24.77 -9.55
C TRP A 280 -31.99 24.35 -10.87
N GLU A 281 -32.29 23.07 -11.06
CA GLU A 281 -32.96 22.56 -12.25
C GLU A 281 -34.36 23.16 -12.41
N GLN A 282 -35.08 23.31 -11.31
CA GLN A 282 -36.41 23.97 -11.30
C GLN A 282 -36.28 25.46 -11.65
N ALA A 283 -35.39 26.17 -10.99
CA ALA A 283 -35.19 27.60 -11.21
C ALA A 283 -34.71 27.94 -12.63
N THR A 284 -33.96 27.04 -13.28
CA THR A 284 -33.39 27.26 -14.61
C THR A 284 -34.18 26.60 -15.75
N SER A 285 -35.27 25.90 -15.46
CA SER A 285 -36.03 25.08 -16.42
C SER A 285 -36.43 25.83 -17.69
N GLY A 286 -36.92 27.07 -17.56
CA GLY A 286 -37.30 27.92 -18.69
C GLY A 286 -36.13 28.30 -19.60
N VAL A 287 -35.00 28.69 -19.02
CA VAL A 287 -33.80 29.05 -19.78
C VAL A 287 -33.21 27.83 -20.47
N ARG A 288 -33.19 26.69 -19.78
CA ARG A 288 -32.70 25.42 -20.36
C ARG A 288 -33.56 24.95 -21.53
N ALA A 289 -34.86 25.13 -21.46
CA ALA A 289 -35.75 24.84 -22.58
C ALA A 289 -35.49 25.74 -23.79
N GLN A 290 -35.26 27.05 -23.57
CA GLN A 290 -34.92 27.99 -24.65
C GLN A 290 -33.55 27.62 -25.30
N ILE A 291 -32.55 27.28 -24.50
CA ILE A 291 -31.23 26.82 -25.00
C ILE A 291 -31.43 25.55 -25.82
N GLY A 292 -32.19 24.58 -25.32
CA GLY A 292 -32.47 23.33 -26.00
C GLY A 292 -33.17 23.53 -27.36
N ALA A 293 -34.09 24.47 -27.45
CA ALA A 293 -34.74 24.85 -28.71
C ALA A 293 -33.79 25.49 -29.72
N LEU A 294 -32.84 26.28 -29.27
CA LEU A 294 -31.81 26.92 -30.11
C LEU A 294 -30.75 25.95 -30.62
N LEU A 295 -30.51 24.85 -29.92
CA LEU A 295 -29.50 23.85 -30.25
C LEU A 295 -30.03 22.68 -31.10
N GLN A 296 -31.32 22.65 -31.38
CA GLN A 296 -31.90 21.68 -32.32
C GLN A 296 -31.53 22.11 -33.76
N PRO A 297 -30.98 21.19 -34.60
CA PRO A 297 -30.63 21.48 -35.97
C PRO A 297 -31.84 21.84 -36.85
#